data_7ad3f420a530e3df4a9741d50268b2da
#
_entry.id   7ad3f420a530e3df4a9741d50268b2da
#
_cell.length_a   1.000
_cell.length_b   1.000
_cell.length_c   1.000
_cell.angle_alpha   90.00
_cell.angle_beta   90.00
_cell.angle_gamma   90.00
#
_symmetry.space_group_name_H-M   'P 1'
#
loop_
_entity.id
_entity.type
_entity.pdbx_description
1 polymer ?
#
loop_
_entity_poly.entity_id
_entity_poly.type
_entity_poly.pdbx_seq_one_letter_code
_entity_poly.pdbx_strand_id
1 'polypeptide(L)'
;MKKIPFPEKNHSTYPHKINKPILSKIVTPALKIGLTGGIGSGKTTVSEVFKKLGVPVFNSDDFGKQLLQHNTNIINQVVQEFGDTIIDNKKINTRKLASIVFSDKDKIQTLNEIIHPHVINQFEQLAQKTKKKYIIKESAILFESNSYKKVNKIILVRAPLDIRMKRVCDRDNRTKEEVEKIIRNQINDTKLLKRVDYIINNNNELLTPQIIKIDKILSNI
;
A
#
# COMPACT_ATOMS: atom_id res chain seq x y z
N MET A 1 -18.14 89.83 -15.12
CA MET A 1 -17.87 88.67 -14.31
C MET A 1 -18.69 87.51 -14.87
N LYS A 2 -18.06 86.62 -15.61
CA LYS A 2 -18.72 85.44 -16.21
C LYS A 2 -18.67 84.29 -15.19
N LYS A 3 -19.87 83.70 -14.83
CA LYS A 3 -19.96 82.52 -13.99
C LYS A 3 -19.69 81.27 -14.82
N ILE A 4 -18.75 80.45 -14.35
CA ILE A 4 -18.42 79.13 -14.90
C ILE A 4 -19.37 78.12 -14.29
N PRO A 5 -20.06 77.26 -15.08
CA PRO A 5 -20.93 76.21 -14.54
C PRO A 5 -20.12 74.97 -14.13
N PHE A 6 -20.47 74.37 -12.99
CA PHE A 6 -19.93 73.12 -12.52
C PHE A 6 -20.51 71.90 -13.32
N PRO A 7 -19.69 70.90 -13.61
CA PRO A 7 -20.21 69.71 -14.29
C PRO A 7 -21.00 68.79 -13.33
N GLU A 8 -22.09 68.25 -13.83
CA GLU A 8 -22.98 67.30 -13.17
C GLU A 8 -22.27 66.01 -12.83
N LYS A 9 -22.54 65.49 -11.62
CA LYS A 9 -22.06 64.18 -11.17
C LYS A 9 -22.85 63.07 -11.84
N ASN A 10 -22.21 62.35 -12.79
CA ASN A 10 -22.73 61.11 -13.31
C ASN A 10 -22.58 60.02 -12.24
N HIS A 11 -23.72 59.54 -11.70
CA HIS A 11 -23.81 58.32 -10.89
C HIS A 11 -23.65 57.12 -11.80
N SER A 12 -22.43 56.63 -11.99
CA SER A 12 -22.15 55.32 -12.56
C SER A 12 -22.37 54.28 -11.49
N THR A 13 -23.48 53.57 -11.60
CA THR A 13 -23.81 52.36 -10.83
C THR A 13 -22.94 51.20 -11.32
N TYR A 14 -21.82 50.92 -10.64
CA TYR A 14 -21.05 49.68 -10.82
C TYR A 14 -21.75 48.55 -10.10
N PRO A 15 -22.07 47.44 -10.78
CA PRO A 15 -22.54 46.26 -10.10
C PRO A 15 -21.33 45.61 -9.43
N HIS A 16 -21.26 45.69 -8.12
CA HIS A 16 -20.33 44.88 -7.32
C HIS A 16 -20.70 43.41 -7.49
N LYS A 17 -20.12 42.72 -8.48
CA LYS A 17 -20.02 41.26 -8.44
C LYS A 17 -19.11 40.90 -7.28
N ILE A 18 -19.73 40.56 -6.15
CA ILE A 18 -19.04 39.90 -5.05
C ILE A 18 -18.62 38.53 -5.59
N ASN A 19 -17.35 38.45 -6.01
CA ASN A 19 -16.70 37.16 -6.24
C ASN A 19 -16.76 36.39 -4.91
N LYS A 20 -17.71 35.46 -4.80
CA LYS A 20 -17.68 34.47 -3.71
C LYS A 20 -16.30 33.82 -3.72
N PRO A 21 -15.55 33.81 -2.61
CA PRO A 21 -14.31 33.11 -2.57
C PRO A 21 -14.61 31.65 -2.92
N ILE A 22 -13.92 31.14 -3.93
CA ILE A 22 -13.90 29.71 -4.24
C ILE A 22 -13.24 29.08 -3.00
N LEU A 23 -14.06 28.62 -2.06
CA LEU A 23 -13.64 27.74 -1.00
C LEU A 23 -13.12 26.50 -1.72
N SER A 24 -11.85 26.47 -2.04
CA SER A 24 -11.14 25.24 -2.39
C SER A 24 -11.42 24.28 -1.24
N LYS A 25 -12.25 23.27 -1.49
CA LYS A 25 -12.46 22.19 -0.54
C LYS A 25 -11.05 21.73 -0.10
N ILE A 26 -10.72 21.93 1.16
CA ILE A 26 -9.53 21.35 1.76
C ILE A 26 -9.71 19.85 1.61
N VAL A 27 -9.12 19.28 0.59
CA VAL A 27 -9.13 17.83 0.37
C VAL A 27 -8.15 17.26 1.40
N THR A 28 -8.68 16.81 2.53
CA THR A 28 -7.85 16.07 3.50
C THR A 28 -7.34 14.82 2.79
N PRO A 29 -6.03 14.57 2.79
CA PRO A 29 -5.48 13.38 2.14
C PRO A 29 -6.07 12.13 2.79
N ALA A 30 -6.34 11.12 1.97
CA ALA A 30 -6.88 9.85 2.46
C ALA A 30 -5.95 9.22 3.50
N LEU A 31 -6.53 8.65 4.56
CA LEU A 31 -5.76 7.88 5.53
C LEU A 31 -5.09 6.69 4.85
N LYS A 32 -3.83 6.49 5.13
CA LYS A 32 -3.03 5.37 4.62
C LYS A 32 -3.06 4.23 5.62
N ILE A 33 -3.67 3.12 5.24
CA ILE A 33 -3.84 1.95 6.09
C ILE A 33 -2.94 0.83 5.62
N GLY A 34 -2.05 0.34 6.48
CA GLY A 34 -1.26 -0.86 6.22
C GLY A 34 -2.07 -2.11 6.51
N LEU A 35 -2.13 -3.04 5.56
CA LEU A 35 -2.69 -4.37 5.77
C LEU A 35 -1.57 -5.40 5.68
N THR A 36 -1.30 -6.08 6.79
CA THR A 36 -0.21 -7.05 6.89
C THR A 36 -0.63 -8.34 7.57
N GLY A 37 0.26 -9.30 7.62
CA GLY A 37 0.07 -10.61 8.23
C GLY A 37 0.98 -11.64 7.59
N GLY A 38 1.28 -12.71 8.28
CA GLY A 38 2.18 -13.75 7.79
C GLY A 38 1.67 -14.44 6.51
N ILE A 39 2.56 -15.16 5.83
CA ILE A 39 2.19 -15.99 4.68
C ILE A 39 1.04 -16.95 5.09
N GLY A 40 0.03 -17.11 4.24
CA GLY A 40 -1.13 -17.99 4.51
C GLY A 40 -2.17 -17.41 5.47
N SER A 41 -2.00 -16.19 6.02
CA SER A 41 -2.97 -15.57 6.93
C SER A 41 -4.29 -15.16 6.26
N GLY A 42 -4.31 -14.99 4.93
CA GLY A 42 -5.50 -14.59 4.17
C GLY A 42 -5.62 -13.10 3.90
N LYS A 43 -4.51 -12.35 3.87
CA LYS A 43 -4.48 -10.93 3.48
C LYS A 43 -5.24 -10.63 2.19
N THR A 44 -4.98 -11.42 1.15
CA THR A 44 -5.62 -11.23 -0.17
C THR A 44 -7.14 -11.37 -0.09
N THR A 45 -7.66 -12.35 0.69
CA THR A 45 -9.10 -12.48 0.91
C THR A 45 -9.69 -11.26 1.61
N VAL A 46 -8.99 -10.73 2.63
CA VAL A 46 -9.38 -9.50 3.32
C VAL A 46 -9.34 -8.30 2.38
N SER A 47 -8.29 -8.18 1.57
CA SER A 47 -8.15 -7.13 0.56
C SER A 47 -9.29 -7.14 -0.45
N GLU A 48 -9.71 -8.31 -0.92
CA GLU A 48 -10.82 -8.43 -1.87
C GLU A 48 -12.16 -8.02 -1.24
N VAL A 49 -12.39 -8.28 0.04
CA VAL A 49 -13.58 -7.79 0.73
C VAL A 49 -13.56 -6.26 0.82
N PHE A 50 -12.43 -5.64 1.19
CA PHE A 50 -12.31 -4.18 1.19
C PHE A 50 -12.53 -3.58 -0.19
N LYS A 51 -12.00 -4.20 -1.26
CA LYS A 51 -12.25 -3.76 -2.64
C LYS A 51 -13.74 -3.79 -2.98
N LYS A 52 -14.47 -4.84 -2.58
CA LYS A 52 -15.93 -4.94 -2.76
C LYS A 52 -16.71 -3.86 -2.00
N LEU A 53 -16.18 -3.37 -0.88
CA LEU A 53 -16.70 -2.20 -0.16
C LEU A 53 -16.33 -0.87 -0.84
N GLY A 54 -15.64 -0.93 -1.96
CA GLY A 54 -15.21 0.24 -2.75
C GLY A 54 -14.00 0.96 -2.18
N VAL A 55 -13.23 0.31 -1.30
CA VAL A 55 -11.97 0.83 -0.76
C VAL A 55 -10.83 0.56 -1.74
N PRO A 56 -10.04 1.57 -2.13
CA PRO A 56 -8.84 1.34 -2.93
C PRO A 56 -7.82 0.50 -2.17
N VAL A 57 -7.30 -0.54 -2.82
CA VAL A 57 -6.26 -1.40 -2.25
C VAL A 57 -5.08 -1.44 -3.20
N PHE A 58 -3.90 -1.08 -2.70
CA PHE A 58 -2.63 -1.16 -3.39
C PHE A 58 -1.84 -2.38 -2.85
N ASN A 59 -1.62 -3.36 -3.70
CA ASN A 59 -0.78 -4.52 -3.37
C ASN A 59 0.69 -4.20 -3.68
N SER A 60 1.48 -3.98 -2.63
CA SER A 60 2.89 -3.61 -2.75
C SER A 60 3.75 -4.73 -3.32
N ASP A 61 3.45 -5.98 -2.95
CA ASP A 61 4.24 -7.14 -3.35
C ASP A 61 4.05 -7.42 -4.85
N ASP A 62 2.81 -7.31 -5.35
CA ASP A 62 2.51 -7.47 -6.78
C ASP A 62 3.04 -6.30 -7.61
N PHE A 63 2.96 -5.07 -7.11
CA PHE A 63 3.54 -3.93 -7.81
C PHE A 63 5.07 -4.05 -7.91
N GLY A 64 5.75 -4.50 -6.84
CA GLY A 64 7.18 -4.79 -6.89
C GLY A 64 7.55 -5.82 -7.96
N LYS A 65 6.75 -6.89 -8.10
CA LYS A 65 6.94 -7.88 -9.17
C LYS A 65 6.74 -7.27 -10.57
N GLN A 66 5.72 -6.41 -10.74
CA GLN A 66 5.48 -5.72 -12.01
C GLN A 66 6.67 -4.82 -12.40
N LEU A 67 7.26 -4.11 -11.43
CA LEU A 67 8.45 -3.30 -11.67
C LEU A 67 9.62 -4.16 -12.19
N LEU A 68 9.87 -5.31 -11.59
CA LEU A 68 10.91 -6.26 -12.00
C LEU A 68 10.66 -6.88 -13.40
N GLN A 69 9.42 -6.84 -13.90
CA GLN A 69 9.05 -7.42 -15.19
C GLN A 69 8.94 -6.40 -16.32
N HIS A 70 8.61 -5.14 -15.98
CA HIS A 70 8.18 -4.16 -16.99
C HIS A 70 8.91 -2.81 -16.91
N ASN A 71 9.61 -2.51 -15.82
CA ASN A 71 10.34 -1.24 -15.69
C ASN A 71 11.81 -1.41 -16.10
N THR A 72 12.15 -0.97 -17.31
CA THR A 72 13.51 -1.12 -17.88
C THR A 72 14.60 -0.54 -16.96
N ASN A 73 14.37 0.61 -16.32
CA ASN A 73 15.38 1.21 -15.44
C ASN A 73 15.63 0.34 -14.20
N ILE A 74 14.58 -0.21 -13.59
CA ILE A 74 14.71 -1.10 -12.45
C ILE A 74 15.34 -2.42 -12.86
N ILE A 75 14.94 -2.98 -14.00
CA ILE A 75 15.54 -4.20 -14.54
C ILE A 75 17.05 -4.02 -14.71
N ASN A 76 17.49 -2.91 -15.32
CA ASN A 76 18.91 -2.61 -15.51
C ASN A 76 19.67 -2.47 -14.20
N GLN A 77 19.12 -1.77 -13.21
CA GLN A 77 19.74 -1.63 -11.89
C GLN A 77 19.87 -2.99 -11.17
N VAL A 78 18.83 -3.82 -11.23
CA VAL A 78 18.84 -5.14 -10.60
C VAL A 78 19.81 -6.08 -11.30
N VAL A 79 19.93 -6.01 -12.62
CA VAL A 79 20.92 -6.79 -13.40
C VAL A 79 22.34 -6.33 -13.09
N GLN A 80 22.57 -5.01 -13.02
CA GLN A 80 23.87 -4.47 -12.65
C GLN A 80 24.32 -4.94 -11.27
N GLU A 81 23.42 -5.06 -10.31
CA GLU A 81 23.70 -5.44 -8.94
C GLU A 81 23.84 -6.97 -8.75
N PHE A 82 22.96 -7.76 -9.40
CA PHE A 82 22.87 -9.21 -9.14
C PHE A 82 23.40 -10.07 -10.30
N GLY A 83 23.83 -9.45 -11.39
CA GLY A 83 24.41 -10.10 -12.57
C GLY A 83 23.38 -10.61 -13.57
N ASP A 84 23.84 -10.91 -14.78
CA ASP A 84 23.00 -11.34 -15.92
C ASP A 84 22.37 -12.72 -15.75
N THR A 85 22.88 -13.53 -14.83
CA THR A 85 22.36 -14.89 -14.57
C THR A 85 20.90 -14.92 -14.13
N ILE A 86 20.38 -13.79 -13.64
CA ILE A 86 18.98 -13.63 -13.25
C ILE A 86 18.05 -13.40 -14.46
N ILE A 87 18.58 -13.18 -15.65
CA ILE A 87 17.78 -12.97 -16.86
C ILE A 87 17.43 -14.30 -17.51
N ASP A 88 16.18 -14.42 -17.92
CA ASP A 88 15.66 -15.52 -18.70
C ASP A 88 14.67 -14.96 -19.74
N ASN A 89 14.87 -15.26 -21.04
CA ASN A 89 14.02 -14.74 -22.12
C ASN A 89 13.79 -13.21 -22.05
N LYS A 90 14.86 -12.43 -21.82
CA LYS A 90 14.86 -10.96 -21.70
C LYS A 90 14.03 -10.41 -20.50
N LYS A 91 13.69 -11.25 -19.53
CA LYS A 91 12.95 -10.87 -18.32
C LYS A 91 13.70 -11.34 -17.08
N ILE A 92 13.49 -10.68 -15.95
CA ILE A 92 14.02 -11.17 -14.67
C ILE A 92 13.31 -12.47 -14.28
N ASN A 93 14.09 -13.53 -14.13
CA ASN A 93 13.63 -14.76 -13.51
C ASN A 93 13.57 -14.56 -11.99
N THR A 94 12.36 -14.31 -11.47
CA THR A 94 12.15 -14.02 -10.06
C THR A 94 12.55 -15.17 -9.13
N ARG A 95 12.57 -16.43 -9.61
CA ARG A 95 13.05 -17.58 -8.81
C ARG A 95 14.57 -17.54 -8.66
N LYS A 96 15.32 -17.27 -9.74
CA LYS A 96 16.77 -17.12 -9.70
C LYS A 96 17.17 -15.94 -8.83
N LEU A 97 16.52 -14.77 -9.01
CA LEU A 97 16.75 -13.60 -8.17
C LEU A 97 16.46 -13.93 -6.69
N ALA A 98 15.34 -14.57 -6.40
CA ALA A 98 14.98 -14.97 -5.05
C ALA A 98 16.03 -15.91 -4.40
N SER A 99 16.59 -16.87 -5.14
CA SER A 99 17.64 -17.76 -4.63
C SER A 99 18.92 -17.03 -4.25
N ILE A 100 19.25 -15.95 -4.98
CA ILE A 100 20.42 -15.12 -4.71
C ILE A 100 20.20 -14.21 -3.50
N VAL A 101 19.03 -13.54 -3.43
CA VAL A 101 18.79 -12.54 -2.39
C VAL A 101 18.38 -13.15 -1.05
N PHE A 102 17.62 -14.25 -1.02
CA PHE A 102 17.16 -14.83 0.25
C PHE A 102 18.27 -15.58 1.03
N SER A 103 19.42 -15.81 0.42
CA SER A 103 20.58 -16.36 1.12
C SER A 103 21.37 -15.32 1.91
N ASP A 104 21.12 -14.02 1.68
CA ASP A 104 21.95 -12.93 2.21
C ASP A 104 21.06 -11.72 2.55
N LYS A 105 21.14 -11.25 3.80
CA LYS A 105 20.35 -10.11 4.28
C LYS A 105 20.72 -8.80 3.61
N ASP A 106 22.00 -8.60 3.29
CA ASP A 106 22.48 -7.38 2.64
C ASP A 106 21.95 -7.31 1.21
N LYS A 107 21.89 -8.45 0.52
CA LYS A 107 21.28 -8.54 -0.82
C LYS A 107 19.78 -8.27 -0.82
N ILE A 108 19.06 -8.73 0.21
CA ILE A 108 17.64 -8.37 0.39
C ILE A 108 17.50 -6.86 0.57
N GLN A 109 18.38 -6.25 1.37
CA GLN A 109 18.37 -4.82 1.62
C GLN A 109 18.63 -4.05 0.32
N THR A 110 19.64 -4.41 -0.44
CA THR A 110 19.98 -3.77 -1.73
C THR A 110 18.84 -3.86 -2.72
N LEU A 111 18.22 -5.04 -2.88
CA LEU A 111 17.03 -5.17 -3.74
C LEU A 111 15.88 -4.28 -3.29
N ASN A 112 15.66 -4.19 -2.00
CA ASN A 112 14.63 -3.34 -1.42
C ASN A 112 14.94 -1.85 -1.65
N GLU A 113 16.18 -1.42 -1.56
CA GLU A 113 16.60 -0.03 -1.83
C GLU A 113 16.33 0.37 -3.28
N ILE A 114 16.44 -0.55 -4.23
CA ILE A 114 16.08 -0.32 -5.63
C ILE A 114 14.56 -0.23 -5.81
N ILE A 115 13.79 -1.11 -5.19
CA ILE A 115 12.35 -1.25 -5.47
C ILE A 115 11.48 -0.32 -4.61
N HIS A 116 11.79 -0.16 -3.31
CA HIS A 116 10.90 0.53 -2.36
C HIS A 116 10.60 1.98 -2.71
N PRO A 117 11.53 2.82 -3.20
CA PRO A 117 11.22 4.19 -3.56
C PRO A 117 10.08 4.28 -4.58
N HIS A 118 10.05 3.38 -5.55
CA HIS A 118 9.02 3.33 -6.59
C HIS A 118 7.67 2.86 -6.03
N VAL A 119 7.69 1.84 -5.15
CA VAL A 119 6.50 1.34 -4.47
C VAL A 119 5.88 2.41 -3.57
N ILE A 120 6.71 3.13 -2.80
CA ILE A 120 6.27 4.22 -1.92
C ILE A 120 5.67 5.34 -2.75
N ASN A 121 6.36 5.81 -3.78
CA ASN A 121 5.90 6.90 -4.64
C ASN A 121 4.55 6.57 -5.30
N GLN A 122 4.40 5.36 -5.84
CA GLN A 122 3.14 4.92 -6.44
C GLN A 122 1.99 4.92 -5.43
N PHE A 123 2.24 4.43 -4.22
CA PHE A 123 1.23 4.41 -3.17
C PHE A 123 0.83 5.83 -2.74
N GLU A 124 1.80 6.75 -2.56
CA GLU A 124 1.54 8.15 -2.22
C GLU A 124 0.70 8.85 -3.31
N GLN A 125 1.02 8.62 -4.58
CA GLN A 125 0.23 9.16 -5.70
C GLN A 125 -1.22 8.64 -5.68
N LEU A 126 -1.42 7.36 -5.40
CA LEU A 126 -2.76 6.79 -5.29
C LEU A 126 -3.52 7.37 -4.09
N ALA A 127 -2.85 7.55 -2.95
CA ALA A 127 -3.43 8.14 -1.75
C ALA A 127 -3.86 9.60 -1.97
N GLN A 128 -3.11 10.38 -2.77
CA GLN A 128 -3.46 11.75 -3.12
C GLN A 128 -4.63 11.83 -4.12
N LYS A 129 -4.72 10.87 -5.04
CA LYS A 129 -5.75 10.86 -6.10
C LYS A 129 -7.09 10.29 -5.65
N THR A 130 -7.12 9.48 -4.61
CA THR A 130 -8.37 8.84 -4.16
C THR A 130 -9.32 9.84 -3.52
N LYS A 131 -10.61 9.69 -3.83
CA LYS A 131 -11.70 10.43 -3.20
C LYS A 131 -12.27 9.72 -1.96
N LYS A 132 -11.74 8.56 -1.62
CA LYS A 132 -12.16 7.79 -0.45
C LYS A 132 -11.48 8.31 0.81
N LYS A 133 -12.10 8.12 1.97
CA LYS A 133 -11.56 8.53 3.27
C LYS A 133 -10.23 7.86 3.59
N TYR A 134 -10.01 6.65 3.09
CA TYR A 134 -8.79 5.91 3.29
C TYR A 134 -8.46 5.01 2.10
N ILE A 135 -7.20 4.59 2.04
CA ILE A 135 -6.65 3.64 1.08
C ILE A 135 -5.83 2.59 1.81
N ILE A 136 -5.88 1.35 1.36
CA ILE A 136 -5.12 0.24 1.94
C ILE A 136 -3.85 -0.02 1.14
N LYS A 137 -2.73 -0.19 1.84
CA LYS A 137 -1.48 -0.77 1.35
C LYS A 137 -1.34 -2.18 1.88
N GLU A 138 -1.54 -3.19 1.03
CA GLU A 138 -1.25 -4.58 1.36
C GLU A 138 0.24 -4.86 1.21
N SER A 139 0.87 -5.43 2.24
CA SER A 139 2.25 -5.88 2.19
C SER A 139 2.49 -7.02 3.18
N ALA A 140 3.15 -8.09 2.73
CA ALA A 140 3.55 -9.21 3.59
C ALA A 140 4.72 -8.84 4.51
N ILE A 141 5.52 -7.85 4.13
CA ILE A 141 6.76 -7.42 4.81
C ILE A 141 6.67 -5.96 5.30
N LEU A 142 5.49 -5.51 5.72
CA LEU A 142 5.23 -4.13 6.11
C LEU A 142 6.18 -3.64 7.22
N PHE A 143 6.51 -4.49 8.17
CA PHE A 143 7.39 -4.17 9.29
C PHE A 143 8.86 -4.39 8.95
N GLU A 144 9.19 -5.47 8.27
CA GLU A 144 10.54 -5.83 7.84
C GLU A 144 11.12 -4.77 6.90
N SER A 145 10.29 -4.20 6.04
CA SER A 145 10.66 -3.12 5.11
C SER A 145 10.58 -1.71 5.72
N ASN A 146 10.28 -1.57 7.01
CA ASN A 146 10.00 -0.29 7.65
C ASN A 146 8.86 0.53 7.01
N SER A 147 8.08 -0.05 6.11
CA SER A 147 6.97 0.62 5.42
C SER A 147 5.82 1.00 6.37
N TYR A 148 5.74 0.38 7.55
CA TYR A 148 4.79 0.76 8.60
C TYR A 148 4.91 2.22 9.03
N LYS A 149 6.09 2.84 8.90
CA LYS A 149 6.33 4.26 9.21
C LYS A 149 5.62 5.22 8.24
N LYS A 150 5.14 4.72 7.10
CA LYS A 150 4.50 5.51 6.03
C LYS A 150 2.98 5.34 5.98
N VAL A 151 2.39 4.67 6.97
CA VAL A 151 0.94 4.48 7.10
C VAL A 151 0.45 5.06 8.42
N ASN A 152 -0.84 5.42 8.48
CA ASN A 152 -1.45 6.05 9.64
C ASN A 152 -1.98 5.01 10.64
N LYS A 153 -2.50 3.88 10.15
CA LYS A 153 -3.06 2.79 10.92
C LYS A 153 -2.67 1.45 10.30
N ILE A 154 -2.68 0.40 11.11
CA ILE A 154 -2.26 -0.94 10.67
C ILE A 154 -3.33 -1.96 11.03
N ILE A 155 -3.71 -2.77 10.07
CA ILE A 155 -4.56 -3.95 10.21
C ILE A 155 -3.65 -5.20 10.11
N LEU A 156 -3.69 -6.06 11.12
CA LEU A 156 -3.01 -7.35 11.13
C LEU A 156 -4.00 -8.47 10.87
N VAL A 157 -3.80 -9.24 9.80
CA VAL A 157 -4.56 -10.47 9.53
C VAL A 157 -3.81 -11.65 10.13
N ARG A 158 -4.47 -12.39 11.02
CA ARG A 158 -3.91 -13.54 11.73
C ARG A 158 -4.65 -14.84 11.41
N ALA A 159 -3.92 -15.92 11.38
CA ALA A 159 -4.45 -17.28 11.39
C ALA A 159 -3.49 -18.20 12.14
N PRO A 160 -3.96 -19.28 12.76
CA PRO A 160 -3.12 -20.30 13.36
C PRO A 160 -2.07 -20.85 12.39
N LEU A 161 -0.93 -21.25 12.92
CA LEU A 161 0.21 -21.65 12.11
C LEU A 161 -0.09 -22.87 11.23
N ASP A 162 -0.77 -23.87 11.78
CA ASP A 162 -1.20 -25.08 11.07
C ASP A 162 -2.12 -24.76 9.88
N ILE A 163 -3.09 -23.87 10.09
CA ILE A 163 -3.99 -23.39 9.02
C ILE A 163 -3.20 -22.65 7.93
N ARG A 164 -2.26 -21.78 8.34
CA ARG A 164 -1.41 -21.03 7.41
C ARG A 164 -0.54 -21.96 6.58
N MET A 165 0.12 -22.93 7.22
CA MET A 165 0.95 -23.93 6.54
C MET A 165 0.16 -24.73 5.52
N LYS A 166 -1.00 -25.28 5.93
CA LYS A 166 -1.87 -26.03 5.03
C LYS A 166 -2.27 -25.21 3.82
N ARG A 167 -2.76 -23.97 4.02
CA ARG A 167 -3.20 -23.09 2.92
C ARG A 167 -2.07 -22.79 1.92
N VAL A 168 -0.83 -22.62 2.39
CA VAL A 168 0.30 -22.32 1.52
C VAL A 168 0.78 -23.56 0.77
N CYS A 169 0.87 -24.72 1.43
CA CYS A 169 1.21 -25.97 0.78
C CYS A 169 0.23 -26.29 -0.35
N ASP A 170 -1.08 -26.20 -0.06
CA ASP A 170 -2.14 -26.52 -1.02
C ASP A 170 -2.18 -25.54 -2.22
N ARG A 171 -1.98 -24.22 -1.95
CA ARG A 171 -2.05 -23.18 -2.98
C ARG A 171 -0.83 -23.15 -3.88
N ASP A 172 0.36 -23.26 -3.30
CA ASP A 172 1.65 -22.98 -3.97
C ASP A 172 2.39 -24.25 -4.38
N ASN A 173 1.81 -25.44 -4.05
CA ASN A 173 2.44 -26.76 -4.24
C ASN A 173 3.85 -26.84 -3.63
N ARG A 174 4.00 -26.30 -2.39
CA ARG A 174 5.25 -26.25 -1.63
C ARG A 174 5.30 -27.31 -0.55
N THR A 175 6.53 -27.74 -0.20
CA THR A 175 6.71 -28.60 0.96
C THR A 175 6.55 -27.83 2.27
N LYS A 176 6.31 -28.55 3.37
CA LYS A 176 6.21 -27.94 4.71
C LYS A 176 7.51 -27.22 5.09
N GLU A 177 8.64 -27.82 4.77
CA GLU A 177 9.99 -27.27 5.06
C GLU A 177 10.23 -25.94 4.34
N GLU A 178 9.77 -25.83 3.08
CA GLU A 178 9.85 -24.57 2.32
C GLU A 178 9.00 -23.47 2.95
N VAL A 179 7.78 -23.84 3.37
CA VAL A 179 6.87 -22.87 4.01
C VAL A 179 7.39 -22.44 5.37
N GLU A 180 7.95 -23.37 6.17
CA GLU A 180 8.58 -23.04 7.45
C GLU A 180 9.75 -22.07 7.31
N LYS A 181 10.61 -22.23 6.29
CA LYS A 181 11.69 -21.29 6.00
C LYS A 181 11.16 -19.87 5.77
N ILE A 182 10.07 -19.74 5.03
CA ILE A 182 9.43 -18.43 4.78
C ILE A 182 8.89 -17.84 6.09
N ILE A 183 8.21 -18.65 6.90
CA ILE A 183 7.62 -18.22 8.17
C ILE A 183 8.69 -17.77 9.16
N ARG A 184 9.82 -18.46 9.24
CA ARG A 184 10.95 -18.10 10.11
C ARG A 184 11.57 -16.74 9.76
N ASN A 185 11.48 -16.33 8.50
CA ASN A 185 11.98 -15.02 8.03
C ASN A 185 10.97 -13.88 8.24
N GLN A 186 9.73 -14.17 8.66
CA GLN A 186 8.73 -13.18 8.98
C GLN A 186 8.71 -12.86 10.47
N ILE A 187 8.40 -11.62 10.83
CA ILE A 187 8.22 -11.22 12.22
C ILE A 187 7.03 -12.00 12.80
N ASN A 188 7.22 -12.56 14.00
CA ASN A 188 6.16 -13.29 14.69
C ASN A 188 4.98 -12.36 15.00
N ASP A 189 3.76 -12.79 14.65
CA ASP A 189 2.53 -12.03 14.85
C ASP A 189 2.33 -11.56 16.31
N THR A 190 2.79 -12.34 17.30
CA THR A 190 2.70 -11.97 18.72
C THR A 190 3.51 -10.71 19.06
N LYS A 191 4.66 -10.51 18.40
CA LYS A 191 5.47 -9.29 18.57
C LYS A 191 4.82 -8.07 17.93
N LEU A 192 3.90 -8.27 16.98
CA LEU A 192 3.21 -7.20 16.28
C LEU A 192 1.95 -6.71 17.02
N LEU A 193 1.37 -7.50 17.93
CA LEU A 193 0.10 -7.16 18.59
C LEU A 193 0.08 -5.78 19.25
N LYS A 194 1.21 -5.36 19.83
CA LYS A 194 1.34 -4.04 20.47
C LYS A 194 1.63 -2.90 19.48
N ARG A 195 1.76 -3.21 18.19
CA ARG A 195 2.19 -2.27 17.13
C ARG A 195 1.15 -2.09 16.04
N VAL A 196 -0.02 -2.68 16.20
CA VAL A 196 -1.12 -2.63 15.22
C VAL A 196 -2.37 -2.04 15.85
N ASP A 197 -3.20 -1.39 15.05
CA ASP A 197 -4.43 -0.74 15.51
C ASP A 197 -5.63 -1.70 15.45
N TYR A 198 -5.65 -2.60 14.48
CA TYR A 198 -6.76 -3.54 14.28
C TYR A 198 -6.24 -4.94 14.00
N ILE A 199 -7.03 -5.93 14.42
CA ILE A 199 -6.75 -7.35 14.18
C ILE A 199 -7.96 -7.98 13.50
N ILE A 200 -7.70 -8.79 12.47
CA ILE A 200 -8.67 -9.65 11.80
C ILE A 200 -8.22 -11.10 12.02
N ASN A 201 -9.07 -11.88 12.69
CA ASN A 201 -8.81 -13.30 12.92
C ASN A 201 -9.42 -14.14 11.80
N ASN A 202 -8.57 -14.87 11.08
CA ASN A 202 -8.96 -15.77 10.00
C ASN A 202 -8.76 -17.24 10.39
N ASN A 203 -9.42 -17.63 11.48
CA ASN A 203 -9.35 -18.94 12.14
C ASN A 203 -10.72 -19.60 12.21
N ASN A 204 -11.41 -19.73 11.08
CA ASN A 204 -12.79 -20.20 10.95
C ASN A 204 -13.87 -19.20 11.37
N GLU A 205 -13.50 -18.01 11.81
CA GLU A 205 -14.44 -16.90 12.02
C GLU A 205 -14.84 -16.24 10.71
N LEU A 206 -16.06 -15.71 10.66
CA LEU A 206 -16.51 -14.93 9.50
C LEU A 206 -15.68 -13.64 9.38
N LEU A 207 -15.03 -13.46 8.24
CA LEU A 207 -14.20 -12.28 7.97
C LEU A 207 -15.04 -11.03 7.73
N THR A 208 -16.15 -11.15 7.02
CA THR A 208 -16.96 -10.01 6.58
C THR A 208 -17.44 -9.12 7.73
N PRO A 209 -17.98 -9.64 8.85
CA PRO A 209 -18.38 -8.79 9.98
C PRO A 209 -17.21 -8.04 10.61
N GLN A 210 -16.03 -8.67 10.74
CA GLN A 210 -14.84 -8.04 11.28
C GLN A 210 -14.36 -6.89 10.36
N ILE A 211 -14.36 -7.12 9.05
CA ILE A 211 -13.96 -6.14 8.05
C ILE A 211 -14.92 -4.95 8.01
N ILE A 212 -16.24 -5.19 8.00
CA ILE A 212 -17.27 -4.14 8.02
C ILE A 212 -17.15 -3.27 9.28
N LYS A 213 -16.85 -3.86 10.44
CA LYS A 213 -16.63 -3.09 11.66
C LYS A 213 -15.45 -2.15 11.53
N ILE A 214 -14.33 -2.60 10.99
CA ILE A 214 -13.13 -1.80 10.76
C ILE A 214 -13.40 -0.73 9.70
N ASP A 215 -14.05 -1.07 8.59
CA ASP A 215 -14.42 -0.13 7.54
C ASP A 215 -15.27 1.03 8.07
N LYS A 216 -16.30 0.73 8.90
CA LYS A 216 -17.13 1.76 9.54
C LYS A 216 -16.30 2.70 10.41
N ILE A 217 -15.33 2.19 11.19
CA ILE A 217 -14.46 3.02 12.02
C ILE A 217 -13.60 3.93 11.15
N LEU A 218 -12.93 3.37 10.14
CA LEU A 218 -12.01 4.10 9.26
C LEU A 218 -12.74 5.13 8.38
N SER A 219 -13.99 4.86 8.01
CA SER A 219 -14.81 5.76 7.20
C SER A 219 -15.36 6.94 8.01
N ASN A 220 -15.31 6.90 9.34
CA ASN A 220 -15.81 7.96 10.23
C ASN A 220 -14.68 8.82 10.83
N ILE A 221 -13.42 8.51 10.53
CA ILE A 221 -12.26 9.35 10.86
C ILE A 221 -12.13 10.42 9.78
#